data_6f0a2914861c86b5565dac5dbee7b452
#
_entry.id   6f0a2914861c86b5565dac5dbee7b452
#
_cell.length_a   1.000
_cell.length_b   1.000
_cell.length_c   1.000
_cell.angle_alpha   90.00
_cell.angle_beta   90.00
_cell.angle_gamma   90.00
#
_symmetry.space_group_name_H-M   'P 1'
#
loop_
_entity.id
_entity.type
_entity.pdbx_description
1 polymer ?
#
loop_
_entity_poly.entity_id
_entity_poly.type
_entity_poly.pdbx_seq_one_letter_code
_entity_poly.pdbx_strand_id
1 'polypeptide(L)'
;GAEAVIWARYSGEERAVETRQDDHEKTLKIALSKERSNPALPDGYTSRPAVPNDSEQISILMNSVFEDYASDISPEHLSRQIATLQTLFQVIEDADRKLVAAASAELDVGRQVAEITDCVTLPEHRGLGLSSGAVGALHDNLKGHPRINATYSLARADEIGINCVFHRLGYNYTGRLVNNCRMPNGWESMNIWCR
;
A
#
# COMPACT_ATOMS: atom_id res chain seq x y z
N GLY A 1 18.31 -16.49 -1.20
CA GLY A 1 17.56 -15.42 -0.58
C GLY A 1 17.07 -15.83 0.80
N ALA A 2 16.96 -14.91 1.74
CA ALA A 2 16.39 -15.21 3.05
C ALA A 2 14.89 -15.41 2.89
N GLU A 3 14.36 -16.47 3.46
CA GLU A 3 12.92 -16.73 3.52
C GLU A 3 12.36 -16.07 4.78
N ALA A 4 11.40 -15.16 4.63
CA ALA A 4 10.72 -14.53 5.76
C ALA A 4 9.36 -15.19 5.95
N VAL A 5 9.01 -15.59 7.17
CA VAL A 5 7.73 -16.18 7.54
C VAL A 5 7.02 -15.25 8.50
N ILE A 6 5.78 -14.89 8.16
CA ILE A 6 4.93 -14.08 9.04
C ILE A 6 4.03 -15.03 9.84
N TRP A 7 4.06 -14.89 11.16
CA TRP A 7 3.24 -15.65 12.08
C TRP A 7 2.23 -14.75 12.78
N ALA A 8 0.97 -15.17 12.87
CA ALA A 8 -0.03 -14.50 13.65
C ALA A 8 -0.36 -15.29 14.92
N ARG A 9 -0.46 -14.60 16.06
CA ARG A 9 -0.96 -15.17 17.31
C ARG A 9 -2.13 -14.32 17.80
N TYR A 10 -3.25 -14.95 18.03
CA TYR A 10 -4.47 -14.29 18.49
C TYR A 10 -4.63 -14.40 20.00
N SER A 11 -5.10 -13.33 20.65
CA SER A 11 -5.40 -13.31 22.09
C SER A 11 -6.74 -13.93 22.44
N GLY A 12 -7.55 -14.34 21.45
CA GLY A 12 -8.86 -14.99 21.61
C GLY A 12 -9.16 -15.87 20.41
N GLU A 13 -9.84 -16.99 20.63
CA GLU A 13 -10.20 -17.96 19.58
C GLU A 13 -11.11 -17.33 18.52
N GLU A 14 -12.07 -16.49 18.94
CA GLU A 14 -13.00 -15.81 18.03
C GLU A 14 -12.27 -14.96 16.96
N ARG A 15 -11.16 -14.32 17.33
CA ARG A 15 -10.38 -13.50 16.41
C ARG A 15 -9.62 -14.33 15.36
N ALA A 16 -9.35 -15.60 15.65
CA ALA A 16 -8.70 -16.51 14.70
C ALA A 16 -9.67 -17.06 13.64
N VAL A 17 -10.98 -16.87 13.82
CA VAL A 17 -12.00 -17.39 12.89
C VAL A 17 -12.28 -16.35 11.80
N GLU A 18 -12.05 -16.73 10.54
CA GLU A 18 -12.38 -15.90 9.39
C GLU A 18 -13.88 -16.04 9.05
N THR A 19 -14.66 -15.01 9.37
CA THR A 19 -16.13 -15.01 9.15
C THR A 19 -16.52 -14.59 7.73
N ARG A 20 -15.59 -14.03 6.94
CA ARG A 20 -15.82 -13.51 5.59
C ARG A 20 -14.94 -14.19 4.53
N GLN A 21 -14.65 -15.47 4.75
CA GLN A 21 -13.74 -16.24 3.89
C GLN A 21 -14.16 -16.21 2.40
N ASP A 22 -15.45 -16.43 2.12
CA ASP A 22 -15.96 -16.50 0.73
C ASP A 22 -15.77 -15.15 -0.02
N ASP A 23 -16.01 -14.02 0.66
CA ASP A 23 -15.81 -12.68 0.09
C ASP A 23 -14.33 -12.41 -0.19
N HIS A 24 -13.46 -12.78 0.75
CA HIS A 24 -12.01 -12.61 0.60
C HIS A 24 -11.44 -13.50 -0.50
N GLU A 25 -11.93 -14.73 -0.63
CA GLU A 25 -11.53 -15.63 -1.73
C GLU A 25 -12.00 -15.11 -3.08
N LYS A 26 -13.22 -14.56 -3.16
CA LYS A 26 -13.73 -13.91 -4.36
C LYS A 26 -12.86 -12.71 -4.76
N THR A 27 -12.52 -11.84 -3.81
CA THR A 27 -11.63 -10.70 -4.03
C THR A 27 -10.27 -11.16 -4.56
N LEU A 28 -9.68 -12.16 -3.91
CA LEU A 28 -8.40 -12.72 -4.33
C LEU A 28 -8.46 -13.34 -5.73
N LYS A 29 -9.52 -14.11 -6.03
CA LYS A 29 -9.73 -14.72 -7.34
C LYS A 29 -9.83 -13.65 -8.45
N ILE A 30 -10.55 -12.56 -8.18
CA ILE A 30 -10.63 -11.42 -9.12
C ILE A 30 -9.24 -10.81 -9.33
N ALA A 31 -8.47 -10.58 -8.27
CA ALA A 31 -7.13 -10.03 -8.38
C ALA A 31 -6.21 -10.93 -9.21
N LEU A 32 -6.18 -12.23 -8.90
CA LEU A 32 -5.35 -13.23 -9.59
C LEU A 32 -5.75 -13.44 -11.06
N SER A 33 -6.97 -13.11 -11.46
CA SER A 33 -7.43 -13.19 -12.85
C SER A 33 -6.94 -12.04 -13.73
N LYS A 34 -6.34 -11.00 -13.14
CA LYS A 34 -5.86 -9.86 -13.93
C LYS A 34 -4.53 -10.17 -14.60
N GLU A 35 -4.35 -9.65 -15.81
CA GLU A 35 -3.08 -9.71 -16.50
C GLU A 35 -2.03 -8.85 -15.75
N ARG A 36 -0.80 -9.38 -15.64
CA ARG A 36 0.33 -8.64 -15.08
C ARG A 36 0.74 -7.52 -16.02
N SER A 37 0.77 -6.30 -15.53
CA SER A 37 1.10 -5.11 -16.32
C SER A 37 1.55 -3.98 -15.40
N ASN A 38 2.41 -3.12 -15.92
CA ASN A 38 2.74 -1.84 -15.28
C ASN A 38 2.26 -0.72 -16.22
N PRO A 39 1.00 -0.30 -16.11
CA PRO A 39 0.42 0.68 -17.01
C PRO A 39 1.12 2.04 -16.82
N ALA A 40 1.35 2.74 -17.92
CA ALA A 40 1.74 4.14 -17.87
C ALA A 40 0.63 4.98 -17.23
N LEU A 41 1.00 6.07 -16.59
CA LEU A 41 0.02 7.04 -16.11
C LEU A 41 -0.75 7.65 -17.30
N PRO A 42 -2.04 7.93 -17.15
CA PRO A 42 -2.80 8.66 -18.16
C PRO A 42 -2.25 10.07 -18.38
N ASP A 43 -2.55 10.65 -19.53
CA ASP A 43 -2.23 12.05 -19.81
C ASP A 43 -2.81 12.97 -18.74
N GLY A 44 -2.06 14.01 -18.38
CA GLY A 44 -2.44 14.96 -17.33
C GLY A 44 -2.07 14.55 -15.92
N TYR A 45 -1.46 13.36 -15.72
CA TYR A 45 -0.95 12.93 -14.42
C TYR A 45 0.56 12.77 -14.44
N THR A 46 1.20 13.21 -13.37
CA THR A 46 2.65 13.05 -13.18
C THR A 46 2.98 12.39 -11.86
N SER A 47 3.99 11.53 -11.87
CA SER A 47 4.47 10.83 -10.68
C SER A 47 5.84 11.38 -10.28
N ARG A 48 6.02 11.66 -8.99
CA ARG A 48 7.31 12.07 -8.44
C ARG A 48 7.48 11.59 -6.98
N PRO A 49 8.73 11.46 -6.51
CA PRO A 49 8.97 11.33 -5.07
C PRO A 49 8.42 12.55 -4.31
N ALA A 50 7.87 12.30 -3.11
CA ALA A 50 7.47 13.37 -2.23
C ALA A 50 8.68 14.07 -1.60
N VAL A 51 8.51 15.34 -1.32
CA VAL A 51 9.45 16.15 -0.54
C VAL A 51 8.80 16.57 0.79
N PRO A 52 9.57 16.98 1.82
CA PRO A 52 9.00 17.33 3.12
C PRO A 52 7.87 18.38 3.07
N ASN A 53 7.91 19.29 2.07
CA ASN A 53 6.86 20.30 1.88
C ASN A 53 5.53 19.73 1.37
N ASP A 54 5.48 18.48 0.93
CA ASP A 54 4.23 17.82 0.51
C ASP A 54 3.43 17.28 1.70
N SER A 55 4.00 17.25 2.89
CA SER A 55 3.43 16.60 4.08
C SER A 55 2.01 17.06 4.40
N GLU A 56 1.71 18.36 4.27
CA GLU A 56 0.37 18.89 4.51
C GLU A 56 -0.64 18.36 3.48
N GLN A 57 -0.28 18.37 2.19
CA GLN A 57 -1.14 17.86 1.13
C GLN A 57 -1.33 16.33 1.23
N ILE A 58 -0.28 15.58 1.61
CA ILE A 58 -0.38 14.14 1.85
C ILE A 58 -1.29 13.86 3.04
N SER A 59 -1.15 14.59 4.14
CA SER A 59 -2.04 14.48 5.31
C SER A 59 -3.50 14.73 4.93
N ILE A 60 -3.78 15.80 4.19
CA ILE A 60 -5.13 16.12 3.70
C ILE A 60 -5.67 14.99 2.81
N LEU A 61 -4.87 14.51 1.86
CA LEU A 61 -5.22 13.41 0.96
C LEU A 61 -5.57 12.14 1.75
N MET A 62 -4.74 11.74 2.71
CA MET A 62 -4.97 10.56 3.54
C MET A 62 -6.22 10.69 4.40
N ASN A 63 -6.39 11.83 5.08
CA ASN A 63 -7.57 12.10 5.90
C ASN A 63 -8.88 12.17 5.09
N SER A 64 -8.82 12.51 3.80
CA SER A 64 -10.01 12.54 2.94
C SER A 64 -10.52 11.14 2.54
N VAL A 65 -9.70 10.11 2.70
CA VAL A 65 -10.01 8.74 2.25
C VAL A 65 -10.05 7.74 3.39
N PHE A 66 -9.19 7.91 4.39
CA PHE A 66 -9.12 7.00 5.53
C PHE A 66 -9.84 7.60 6.75
N GLU A 67 -10.78 6.85 7.29
CA GLU A 67 -11.40 7.14 8.58
C GLU A 67 -10.55 6.48 9.69
N ASP A 68 -10.22 7.24 10.74
CA ASP A 68 -9.46 6.75 11.92
C ASP A 68 -8.22 5.94 11.54
N TYR A 69 -7.33 6.54 10.74
CA TYR A 69 -6.11 5.87 10.31
C TYR A 69 -5.22 5.52 11.51
N ALA A 70 -4.74 4.27 11.58
CA ALA A 70 -4.03 3.75 12.75
C ALA A 70 -2.66 4.39 12.99
N SER A 71 -2.04 4.96 11.95
CA SER A 71 -0.73 5.61 12.03
C SER A 71 -0.88 7.13 12.16
N ASP A 72 0.13 7.78 12.76
CA ASP A 72 0.19 9.24 12.82
C ASP A 72 0.47 9.82 11.42
N ILE A 73 -0.54 10.47 10.86
CA ILE A 73 -0.49 11.15 9.55
C ILE A 73 -0.48 12.67 9.69
N SER A 74 -0.06 13.19 10.85
CA SER A 74 0.16 14.64 11.02
C SER A 74 1.24 15.15 10.06
N PRO A 75 1.11 16.38 9.54
CA PRO A 75 2.10 16.96 8.64
C PRO A 75 3.52 16.94 9.21
N GLU A 76 3.68 17.18 10.51
CA GLU A 76 4.97 17.17 11.20
C GLU A 76 5.61 15.79 11.20
N HIS A 77 4.80 14.73 11.43
CA HIS A 77 5.27 13.35 11.40
C HIS A 77 5.68 12.95 9.99
N LEU A 78 4.82 13.17 9.00
CA LEU A 78 5.08 12.88 7.59
C LEU A 78 6.31 13.61 7.06
N SER A 79 6.44 14.91 7.37
CA SER A 79 7.60 15.72 6.97
C SER A 79 8.92 15.13 7.50
N ARG A 80 8.91 14.67 8.75
CA ARG A 80 10.08 14.03 9.38
C ARG A 80 10.42 12.70 8.72
N GLN A 81 9.42 11.85 8.49
CA GLN A 81 9.62 10.55 7.82
C GLN A 81 10.22 10.72 6.43
N ILE A 82 9.69 11.66 5.64
CA ILE A 82 10.19 11.96 4.29
C ILE A 82 11.62 12.51 4.37
N ALA A 83 11.89 13.48 5.26
CA ALA A 83 13.21 14.10 5.40
C ALA A 83 14.30 13.11 5.84
N THR A 84 13.95 12.12 6.67
CA THR A 84 14.90 11.10 7.16
C THR A 84 14.99 9.86 6.29
N LEU A 85 14.20 9.78 5.21
CA LEU A 85 14.10 8.63 4.33
C LEU A 85 13.74 7.31 5.08
N GLN A 86 13.07 7.42 6.21
CA GLN A 86 12.51 6.25 6.91
C GLN A 86 11.35 5.66 6.12
N THR A 87 10.59 6.55 5.48
CA THR A 87 9.50 6.20 4.58
C THR A 87 9.68 6.98 3.27
N LEU A 88 9.67 6.24 2.17
CA LEU A 88 9.67 6.83 0.83
C LEU A 88 8.21 7.02 0.40
N PHE A 89 7.82 8.25 0.09
CA PHE A 89 6.51 8.52 -0.50
C PHE A 89 6.62 8.80 -1.99
N GLN A 90 5.72 8.21 -2.76
CA GLN A 90 5.50 8.53 -4.16
C GLN A 90 4.12 9.17 -4.28
N VAL A 91 4.07 10.35 -4.88
CA VAL A 91 2.84 11.11 -5.09
C VAL A 91 2.50 11.21 -6.57
N ILE A 92 1.21 11.31 -6.86
CA ILE A 92 0.68 11.57 -8.19
C ILE A 92 -0.01 12.94 -8.15
N GLU A 93 0.40 13.80 -9.05
CA GLU A 93 -0.20 15.11 -9.31
C GLU A 93 -1.09 15.05 -10.54
N ASP A 94 -2.21 15.79 -10.51
CA ASP A 94 -3.01 16.08 -11.70
C ASP A 94 -2.42 17.29 -12.49
N ALA A 95 -3.14 17.72 -13.54
CA ALA A 95 -2.71 18.84 -14.39
C ALA A 95 -2.63 20.18 -13.63
N ASP A 96 -3.37 20.34 -12.55
CA ASP A 96 -3.37 21.52 -11.68
C ASP A 96 -2.34 21.41 -10.54
N ARG A 97 -1.49 20.35 -10.56
CA ARG A 97 -0.47 20.04 -9.55
C ARG A 97 -1.03 19.72 -8.16
N LYS A 98 -2.28 19.33 -8.09
CA LYS A 98 -2.91 18.84 -6.87
C LYS A 98 -2.51 17.37 -6.65
N LEU A 99 -2.19 17.00 -5.43
CA LEU A 99 -1.95 15.60 -5.08
C LEU A 99 -3.28 14.83 -5.05
N VAL A 100 -3.39 13.82 -5.91
CA VAL A 100 -4.62 13.03 -6.11
C VAL A 100 -4.44 11.56 -5.76
N ALA A 101 -3.21 11.09 -5.67
CA ALA A 101 -2.87 9.76 -5.17
C ALA A 101 -1.49 9.76 -4.52
N ALA A 102 -1.28 8.82 -3.62
CA ALA A 102 0.02 8.55 -3.01
C ALA A 102 0.14 7.07 -2.64
N ALA A 103 1.38 6.64 -2.47
CA ALA A 103 1.75 5.39 -1.83
C ALA A 103 3.05 5.59 -1.07
N SER A 104 3.29 4.78 -0.04
CA SER A 104 4.53 4.82 0.72
C SER A 104 5.27 3.48 0.73
N ALA A 105 6.55 3.53 1.06
CA ALA A 105 7.40 2.38 1.34
C ALA A 105 8.12 2.62 2.66
N GLU A 106 7.76 1.86 3.68
CA GLU A 106 8.44 1.85 4.98
C GLU A 106 9.65 0.91 4.92
N LEU A 107 10.84 1.44 5.21
CA LEU A 107 12.10 0.70 5.07
C LEU A 107 12.49 0.01 6.38
N ASP A 108 12.48 -1.31 6.41
CA ASP A 108 13.17 -2.09 7.45
C ASP A 108 14.54 -2.57 6.94
N VAL A 109 15.51 -1.69 7.10
CA VAL A 109 16.89 -1.94 6.68
C VAL A 109 17.54 -3.10 7.45
N GLY A 110 17.12 -3.31 8.71
CA GLY A 110 17.62 -4.41 9.54
C GLY A 110 17.20 -5.77 9.00
N ARG A 111 15.97 -5.87 8.47
CA ARG A 111 15.44 -7.07 7.83
C ARG A 111 15.64 -7.10 6.31
N GLN A 112 16.15 -6.02 5.74
CA GLN A 112 16.37 -5.85 4.31
C GLN A 112 15.07 -5.95 3.47
N VAL A 113 13.97 -5.47 4.02
CA VAL A 113 12.66 -5.44 3.36
C VAL A 113 12.04 -4.05 3.40
N ALA A 114 11.11 -3.78 2.49
CA ALA A 114 10.26 -2.60 2.57
C ALA A 114 8.79 -3.01 2.49
N GLU A 115 7.95 -2.41 3.34
CA GLU A 115 6.51 -2.54 3.26
C GLU A 115 5.96 -1.45 2.35
N ILE A 116 5.24 -1.84 1.29
CA ILE A 116 4.46 -0.91 0.48
C ILE A 116 3.11 -0.74 1.15
N THR A 117 2.83 0.47 1.59
CA THR A 117 1.63 0.80 2.38
C THR A 117 1.05 2.17 1.99
N ASP A 118 0.10 2.72 2.76
CA ASP A 118 -0.50 4.04 2.58
C ASP A 118 -1.00 4.34 1.16
N CYS A 119 -1.45 3.29 0.44
CA CYS A 119 -1.94 3.46 -0.91
C CYS A 119 -3.29 4.19 -0.92
N VAL A 120 -3.28 5.43 -1.30
CA VAL A 120 -4.46 6.31 -1.31
C VAL A 120 -4.69 6.90 -2.69
N THR A 121 -5.95 7.02 -3.10
CA THR A 121 -6.37 7.73 -4.33
C THR A 121 -7.71 8.37 -4.06
N LEU A 122 -7.85 9.66 -4.39
CA LEU A 122 -9.12 10.38 -4.29
C LEU A 122 -10.22 9.63 -5.04
N PRO A 123 -11.45 9.54 -4.50
CA PRO A 123 -12.54 8.76 -5.09
C PRO A 123 -12.78 9.10 -6.57
N GLU A 124 -12.76 10.38 -6.94
CA GLU A 124 -12.99 10.88 -8.29
C GLU A 124 -11.87 10.53 -9.29
N HIS A 125 -10.69 10.13 -8.80
CA HIS A 125 -9.55 9.73 -9.62
C HIS A 125 -9.30 8.19 -9.60
N ARG A 126 -10.22 7.41 -9.01
CA ARG A 126 -10.10 5.94 -8.99
C ARG A 126 -10.37 5.34 -10.38
N GLY A 127 -9.88 4.12 -10.58
CA GLY A 127 -10.04 3.41 -11.86
C GLY A 127 -9.06 3.83 -12.96
N LEU A 128 -8.28 4.88 -12.77
CA LEU A 128 -7.32 5.43 -13.72
C LEU A 128 -5.91 4.80 -13.62
N GLY A 129 -5.70 3.84 -12.73
CA GLY A 129 -4.40 3.17 -12.55
C GLY A 129 -3.37 3.97 -11.73
N LEU A 130 -3.77 5.07 -11.07
CA LEU A 130 -2.86 5.95 -10.35
C LEU A 130 -2.14 5.24 -9.18
N SER A 131 -2.85 4.38 -8.43
CA SER A 131 -2.20 3.56 -7.39
C SER A 131 -1.16 2.61 -7.98
N SER A 132 -1.42 2.02 -9.16
CA SER A 132 -0.41 1.19 -9.86
C SER A 132 0.80 2.02 -10.26
N GLY A 133 0.60 3.25 -10.71
CA GLY A 133 1.67 4.18 -11.05
C GLY A 133 2.54 4.54 -9.84
N ALA A 134 1.91 4.89 -8.70
CA ALA A 134 2.62 5.23 -7.46
C ALA A 134 3.41 4.02 -6.91
N VAL A 135 2.78 2.86 -6.78
CA VAL A 135 3.43 1.63 -6.29
C VAL A 135 4.52 1.15 -7.24
N GLY A 136 4.29 1.23 -8.57
CA GLY A 136 5.29 0.88 -9.58
C GLY A 136 6.54 1.75 -9.47
N ALA A 137 6.37 3.07 -9.32
CA ALA A 137 7.47 4.01 -9.15
C ALA A 137 8.25 3.78 -7.83
N LEU A 138 7.56 3.50 -6.71
CA LEU A 138 8.22 3.10 -5.46
C LEU A 138 9.06 1.83 -5.65
N HIS A 139 8.49 0.82 -6.31
CA HIS A 139 9.24 -0.41 -6.59
C HIS A 139 10.47 -0.14 -7.44
N ASP A 140 10.37 0.71 -8.48
CA ASP A 140 11.50 1.07 -9.32
C ASP A 140 12.57 1.86 -8.54
N ASN A 141 12.18 2.73 -7.62
CA ASN A 141 13.09 3.44 -6.72
C ASN A 141 13.80 2.50 -5.74
N LEU A 142 13.16 1.39 -5.36
CA LEU A 142 13.74 0.38 -4.47
C LEU A 142 14.62 -0.63 -5.21
N LYS A 143 14.49 -0.74 -6.54
CA LYS A 143 15.39 -1.56 -7.34
C LYS A 143 16.84 -1.08 -7.19
N GLY A 144 17.70 -2.00 -6.78
CA GLY A 144 19.11 -1.66 -6.57
C GLY A 144 19.39 -0.91 -5.27
N HIS A 145 18.42 -0.72 -4.41
CA HIS A 145 18.67 -0.20 -3.06
C HIS A 145 19.57 -1.17 -2.28
N PRO A 146 20.74 -0.73 -1.80
CA PRO A 146 21.80 -1.64 -1.33
C PRO A 146 21.42 -2.47 -0.10
N ARG A 147 20.34 -2.10 0.57
CA ARG A 147 19.90 -2.72 1.82
C ARG A 147 18.46 -3.22 1.81
N ILE A 148 17.80 -3.26 0.63
CA ILE A 148 16.43 -3.78 0.48
C ILE A 148 16.45 -4.87 -0.58
N ASN A 149 16.08 -6.08 -0.21
CA ASN A 149 16.12 -7.25 -1.08
C ASN A 149 14.73 -7.75 -1.49
N ALA A 150 13.70 -7.36 -0.74
CA ALA A 150 12.33 -7.74 -1.02
C ALA A 150 11.36 -6.63 -0.62
N THR A 151 10.23 -6.59 -1.27
CA THR A 151 9.10 -5.73 -0.91
C THR A 151 7.88 -6.59 -0.59
N TYR A 152 7.09 -6.14 0.38
CA TYR A 152 5.81 -6.79 0.70
C TYR A 152 4.73 -5.75 0.97
N SER A 153 3.50 -6.19 1.02
CA SER A 153 2.36 -5.37 1.42
C SER A 153 1.30 -6.21 2.13
N LEU A 154 0.61 -5.57 3.05
CA LEU A 154 -0.57 -6.09 3.73
C LEU A 154 -1.80 -5.36 3.17
N ALA A 155 -2.41 -5.94 2.14
CA ALA A 155 -3.59 -5.36 1.49
C ALA A 155 -4.88 -5.84 2.17
N ARG A 156 -5.83 -4.92 2.44
CA ARG A 156 -7.15 -5.29 2.98
C ARG A 156 -7.80 -6.35 2.09
N ALA A 157 -8.20 -7.49 2.70
CA ALA A 157 -8.69 -8.63 1.94
C ALA A 157 -10.02 -8.36 1.22
N ASP A 158 -10.78 -7.37 1.70
CA ASP A 158 -12.05 -6.92 1.11
C ASP A 158 -11.87 -6.00 -0.11
N GLU A 159 -10.72 -5.34 -0.23
CA GLU A 159 -10.51 -4.29 -1.21
C GLU A 159 -9.96 -4.85 -2.54
N ILE A 160 -10.85 -5.08 -3.51
CA ILE A 160 -10.49 -5.62 -4.83
C ILE A 160 -9.41 -4.77 -5.51
N GLY A 161 -9.54 -3.45 -5.44
CA GLY A 161 -8.67 -2.51 -6.16
C GLY A 161 -7.20 -2.70 -5.83
N ILE A 162 -6.84 -2.63 -4.55
CA ILE A 162 -5.44 -2.71 -4.12
C ILE A 162 -4.86 -4.12 -4.32
N ASN A 163 -5.66 -5.18 -4.14
CA ASN A 163 -5.21 -6.54 -4.45
C ASN A 163 -4.90 -6.71 -5.96
N CYS A 164 -5.70 -6.10 -6.84
CA CYS A 164 -5.41 -6.06 -8.27
C CYS A 164 -4.12 -5.29 -8.60
N VAL A 165 -3.85 -4.17 -7.89
CA VAL A 165 -2.62 -3.38 -8.07
C VAL A 165 -1.39 -4.26 -7.81
N PHE A 166 -1.32 -4.93 -6.65
CA PHE A 166 -0.17 -5.75 -6.31
C PHE A 166 0.01 -6.92 -7.27
N HIS A 167 -1.07 -7.65 -7.61
CA HIS A 167 -0.96 -8.73 -8.57
C HIS A 167 -0.45 -8.27 -9.94
N ARG A 168 -1.03 -7.18 -10.48
CA ARG A 168 -0.61 -6.62 -11.78
C ARG A 168 0.86 -6.25 -11.79
N LEU A 169 1.36 -5.63 -10.73
CA LEU A 169 2.76 -5.22 -10.60
C LEU A 169 3.72 -6.37 -10.30
N GLY A 170 3.26 -7.63 -10.37
CA GLY A 170 4.10 -8.81 -10.26
C GLY A 170 4.36 -9.30 -8.84
N TYR A 171 3.63 -8.78 -7.83
CA TYR A 171 3.64 -9.37 -6.50
C TYR A 171 2.93 -10.72 -6.49
N ASN A 172 3.42 -11.63 -5.68
CA ASN A 172 2.82 -12.94 -5.47
C ASN A 172 2.04 -12.93 -4.15
N TYR A 173 0.82 -13.46 -4.19
CA TYR A 173 0.06 -13.74 -2.98
C TYR A 173 0.73 -14.87 -2.20
N THR A 174 1.01 -14.64 -0.91
CA THR A 174 1.72 -15.61 -0.06
C THR A 174 0.93 -16.07 1.15
N GLY A 175 -0.22 -15.45 1.41
CA GLY A 175 -1.09 -15.85 2.51
C GLY A 175 -2.02 -14.73 2.97
N ARG A 176 -2.78 -15.01 4.03
CA ARG A 176 -3.70 -14.07 4.65
C ARG A 176 -3.52 -14.06 6.16
N LEU A 177 -3.44 -12.86 6.72
CA LEU A 177 -3.53 -12.63 8.15
C LEU A 177 -5.01 -12.37 8.49
N VAL A 178 -5.66 -13.36 9.10
CA VAL A 178 -7.08 -13.30 9.47
C VAL A 178 -7.26 -12.26 10.58
N ASN A 179 -8.26 -11.38 10.45
CA ASN A 179 -8.61 -10.37 11.46
C ASN A 179 -7.38 -9.63 12.05
N ASN A 180 -6.45 -9.24 11.19
CA ASN A 180 -5.14 -8.73 11.59
C ASN A 180 -5.19 -7.27 12.05
N CYS A 181 -5.94 -6.44 11.34
CA CYS A 181 -5.97 -5.00 11.58
C CYS A 181 -7.33 -4.58 12.16
N ARG A 182 -7.29 -3.70 13.19
CA ARG A 182 -8.51 -3.10 13.70
C ARG A 182 -8.82 -1.84 12.90
N MET A 183 -9.97 -1.85 12.25
CA MET A 183 -10.52 -0.71 11.50
C MET A 183 -11.77 -0.18 12.23
N PRO A 184 -12.30 1.00 11.88
CA PRO A 184 -13.49 1.58 12.53
C PRO A 184 -14.68 0.59 12.58
N ASN A 185 -14.87 -0.20 11.53
CA ASN A 185 -15.96 -1.16 11.39
C ASN A 185 -15.66 -2.56 11.96
N GLY A 186 -14.52 -2.75 12.63
CA GLY A 186 -14.15 -4.02 13.24
C GLY A 186 -12.79 -4.55 12.83
N TRP A 187 -12.59 -5.86 12.96
CA TRP A 187 -11.36 -6.52 12.57
C TRP A 187 -11.37 -6.87 11.09
N GLU A 188 -10.30 -6.57 10.39
CA GLU A 188 -10.13 -6.89 8.98
C GLU A 188 -8.95 -7.84 8.72
N SER A 189 -9.16 -8.72 7.76
CA SER A 189 -8.11 -9.61 7.26
C SER A 189 -7.26 -8.92 6.21
N MET A 190 -5.97 -9.26 6.18
CA MET A 190 -5.01 -8.69 5.26
C MET A 190 -4.40 -9.77 4.37
N ASN A 191 -4.45 -9.59 3.06
CA ASN A 191 -3.73 -10.41 2.10
C ASN A 191 -2.27 -9.99 2.04
N ILE A 192 -1.35 -10.96 2.11
CA ILE A 192 0.09 -10.72 2.04
C ILE A 192 0.53 -10.86 0.58
N TRP A 193 1.14 -9.81 0.06
CA TRP A 193 1.71 -9.75 -1.28
C TRP A 193 3.22 -9.53 -1.18
N CYS A 194 4.03 -10.35 -1.85
CA CYS A 194 5.50 -10.28 -1.80
C CYS A 194 6.13 -10.24 -3.20
N ARG A 195 7.22 -9.49 -3.31
CA ARG A 195 8.03 -9.38 -4.53
C ARG A 195 9.51 -9.22 -4.22
#